data_3a604f27f20bd0dee6e2411df25feb35
#
_entry.id   3a604f27f20bd0dee6e2411df25feb35
#
_cell.length_a   1.000
_cell.length_b   1.000
_cell.length_c   1.000
_cell.angle_alpha   90.00
_cell.angle_beta   90.00
_cell.angle_gamma   90.00
#
_symmetry.space_group_name_H-M   'P 1'
#
loop_
_entity.id
_entity.type
_entity.pdbx_description
1 polymer ?
#
loop_
_entity_poly.entity_id
_entity_poly.type
_entity_poly.pdbx_seq_one_letter_code
_entity_poly.pdbx_strand_id
1 'polypeptide(L)'
;MFKKIGLSIICAVGLGILSQQVYAGNEGNATVKQTFDPLSVVFVTNRDSSDIAVIDIKTNKIIDRIECGTCCNPHMTMATMDGKRLLTTGTQKNYAVIVDLKTREIKKVHLGIAPEHFVISHDGRWAYVGNMEEGAVSIVDLVNNKEVNRIPGFYEPHGFSMLPDMSKVYVSNLGAHEIGVIDVKSQKLIKTIYIGNTHVLASLNLDKKLSEINGIANPTLTLDGRYLYAADGDSNQVAVIDTHTDSVVKTIPVGQNPWRAYVSPDGTKVLVPNNDDQTVSVIDVKSNKVITTFPGGEGMTGINFVNGGKKAYIISQPESALYVIDLEKYKELKRIKFGEGLLLETATTTPDGKTVYLACSTNNSVYVIDGTSDNYTRIPDVGLSPWAVEIIGGNSYCH
;
A
#
# COMPACT_ATOMS: atom_id res chain seq x y z
N MET A 1 15.68 2.46 -13.66
CA MET A 1 14.70 2.50 -14.76
C MET A 1 13.69 1.39 -14.52
N PHE A 2 12.72 1.62 -13.63
CA PHE A 2 11.63 0.66 -13.43
C PHE A 2 10.76 0.66 -14.67
N LYS A 3 10.94 -0.35 -15.53
CA LYS A 3 9.91 -0.64 -16.53
C LYS A 3 8.66 -1.03 -15.74
N LYS A 4 7.61 -0.22 -15.81
CA LYS A 4 6.26 -0.67 -15.50
C LYS A 4 6.05 -1.93 -16.35
N ILE A 5 6.19 -3.10 -15.76
CA ILE A 5 5.87 -4.35 -16.42
C ILE A 5 4.35 -4.43 -16.40
N GLY A 6 3.75 -3.94 -17.46
CA GLY A 6 2.36 -4.26 -17.77
C GLY A 6 2.29 -5.76 -18.04
N LEU A 7 2.09 -6.54 -17.00
CA LEU A 7 1.91 -7.97 -17.11
C LEU A 7 0.46 -8.26 -17.48
N SER A 8 0.14 -8.07 -18.77
CA SER A 8 -0.99 -8.77 -19.37
C SER A 8 -0.59 -10.25 -19.48
N ILE A 9 -0.79 -11.00 -18.42
CA ILE A 9 -0.68 -12.46 -18.49
C ILE A 9 -1.96 -12.97 -19.14
N ILE A 10 -1.87 -13.20 -20.44
CA ILE A 10 -2.78 -14.07 -21.18
C ILE A 10 -2.70 -15.44 -20.52
N CYS A 11 -3.81 -15.95 -19.97
CA CYS A 11 -3.93 -17.35 -19.59
C CYS A 11 -3.73 -18.22 -20.85
N ALA A 12 -2.49 -18.53 -21.16
CA ALA A 12 -2.18 -19.52 -22.18
C ALA A 12 -2.43 -20.91 -21.58
N VAL A 13 -3.43 -21.60 -22.11
CA VAL A 13 -3.67 -23.02 -21.86
C VAL A 13 -2.52 -23.81 -22.49
N GLY A 14 -1.47 -24.02 -21.72
CA GLY A 14 -0.40 -24.96 -22.05
C GLY A 14 -0.76 -26.32 -21.51
N LEU A 15 -1.11 -27.27 -22.39
CA LEU A 15 -1.19 -28.68 -22.08
C LEU A 15 0.23 -29.20 -21.76
N GLY A 16 0.55 -29.21 -20.47
CA GLY A 16 1.68 -29.92 -19.92
C GLY A 16 1.17 -30.99 -18.95
N ILE A 17 1.32 -32.24 -19.32
CA ILE A 17 1.01 -33.40 -18.46
C ILE A 17 1.98 -33.36 -17.28
N LEU A 18 1.50 -32.90 -16.13
CA LEU A 18 2.16 -33.08 -14.84
C LEU A 18 1.19 -33.82 -13.93
N SER A 19 1.70 -34.91 -13.38
CA SER A 19 1.04 -35.83 -12.47
C SER A 19 0.16 -35.10 -11.44
N GLN A 20 -1.14 -35.29 -11.54
CA GLN A 20 -2.11 -34.93 -10.52
C GLN A 20 -1.84 -35.79 -9.28
N GLN A 21 -1.26 -35.23 -8.26
CA GLN A 21 -1.58 -35.68 -6.91
C GLN A 21 -2.97 -35.15 -6.57
N VAL A 22 -3.96 -36.01 -6.75
CA VAL A 22 -5.31 -35.80 -6.29
C VAL A 22 -5.26 -35.73 -4.76
N TYR A 23 -5.35 -34.55 -4.21
CA TYR A 23 -5.79 -34.42 -2.82
C TYR A 23 -7.24 -34.86 -2.77
N ALA A 24 -7.45 -36.07 -2.27
CA ALA A 24 -8.77 -36.60 -1.97
C ALA A 24 -9.42 -35.65 -0.95
N GLY A 25 -10.39 -34.88 -1.41
CA GLY A 25 -11.26 -34.10 -0.55
C GLY A 25 -12.03 -35.04 0.35
N ASN A 26 -11.78 -34.99 1.63
CA ASN A 26 -12.62 -35.62 2.65
C ASN A 26 -13.95 -34.83 2.67
N GLU A 27 -14.94 -35.28 1.96
CA GLU A 27 -16.31 -34.86 2.17
C GLU A 27 -16.74 -35.30 3.58
N GLY A 28 -17.01 -34.36 4.46
CA GLY A 28 -17.73 -34.62 5.70
C GLY A 28 -17.02 -34.28 7.00
N ASN A 29 -16.51 -33.07 7.13
CA ASN A 29 -16.47 -32.37 8.42
C ASN A 29 -16.62 -30.88 8.13
N ALA A 30 -17.68 -30.27 8.59
CA ALA A 30 -17.78 -28.83 8.68
C ALA A 30 -16.59 -28.39 9.57
N THR A 31 -15.49 -27.95 8.97
CA THR A 31 -14.36 -27.36 9.68
C THR A 31 -14.94 -26.24 10.50
N VAL A 32 -14.96 -26.39 11.82
CA VAL A 32 -15.29 -25.33 12.76
C VAL A 32 -14.29 -24.23 12.43
N LYS A 33 -14.78 -23.16 11.78
CA LYS A 33 -13.94 -22.01 11.45
C LYS A 33 -13.39 -21.48 12.77
N GLN A 34 -12.07 -21.53 12.93
CA GLN A 34 -11.42 -21.09 14.15
C GLN A 34 -11.73 -19.62 14.37
N THR A 35 -12.31 -19.25 15.50
CA THR A 35 -12.51 -17.88 15.89
C THR A 35 -11.17 -17.31 16.33
N PHE A 36 -10.77 -16.18 15.75
CA PHE A 36 -9.60 -15.43 16.19
C PHE A 36 -9.99 -13.99 16.54
N ASP A 37 -9.19 -13.34 17.36
CA ASP A 37 -9.29 -11.91 17.61
C ASP A 37 -8.62 -11.14 16.44
N PRO A 38 -9.38 -10.34 15.67
CA PRO A 38 -8.83 -9.58 14.54
C PRO A 38 -7.69 -8.63 14.91
N LEU A 39 -7.59 -8.20 16.17
CA LEU A 39 -6.53 -7.33 16.67
C LEU A 39 -5.22 -8.08 16.96
N SER A 40 -5.25 -9.41 16.95
CA SER A 40 -4.10 -10.27 17.27
C SER A 40 -3.56 -11.04 16.08
N VAL A 41 -3.95 -10.66 14.86
CA VAL A 41 -3.56 -11.36 13.63
C VAL A 41 -2.99 -10.42 12.58
N VAL A 42 -2.27 -11.03 11.65
CA VAL A 42 -1.79 -10.42 10.41
C VAL A 42 -2.60 -11.00 9.26
N PHE A 43 -3.12 -10.17 8.38
CA PHE A 43 -3.75 -10.56 7.13
C PHE A 43 -2.74 -10.40 5.99
N VAL A 44 -2.59 -11.44 5.16
CA VAL A 44 -1.66 -11.43 4.02
C VAL A 44 -2.41 -11.83 2.77
N THR A 45 -2.52 -10.93 1.80
CA THR A 45 -3.11 -11.26 0.50
C THR A 45 -2.14 -12.08 -0.33
N ASN A 46 -2.64 -13.13 -0.97
CA ASN A 46 -1.88 -13.99 -1.87
C ASN A 46 -2.49 -13.89 -3.28
N ARG A 47 -1.79 -13.19 -4.16
CA ARG A 47 -2.35 -12.78 -5.46
C ARG A 47 -2.68 -13.96 -6.35
N ASP A 48 -1.77 -14.93 -6.46
CA ASP A 48 -1.92 -16.04 -7.40
C ASP A 48 -2.75 -17.20 -6.84
N SER A 49 -2.76 -17.40 -5.52
CA SER A 49 -3.69 -18.35 -4.88
C SER A 49 -5.07 -17.76 -4.59
N SER A 50 -5.26 -16.43 -4.75
CA SER A 50 -6.56 -15.77 -4.59
C SER A 50 -7.18 -15.93 -3.20
N ASP A 51 -6.35 -15.94 -2.16
CA ASP A 51 -6.75 -16.06 -0.76
C ASP A 51 -6.08 -14.99 0.12
N ILE A 52 -6.52 -14.94 1.37
CA ILE A 52 -5.87 -14.14 2.42
C ILE A 52 -5.49 -15.09 3.53
N ALA A 53 -4.19 -15.21 3.81
CA ALA A 53 -3.69 -15.94 4.97
C ALA A 53 -3.91 -15.11 6.24
N VAL A 54 -4.29 -15.79 7.33
CA VAL A 54 -4.44 -15.20 8.66
C VAL A 54 -3.36 -15.78 9.56
N ILE A 55 -2.46 -14.93 10.04
CA ILE A 55 -1.31 -15.33 10.86
C ILE A 55 -1.51 -14.80 12.27
N ASP A 56 -1.41 -15.64 13.27
CA ASP A 56 -1.44 -15.26 14.68
C ASP A 56 -0.12 -14.56 15.07
N ILE A 57 -0.20 -13.33 15.58
CA ILE A 57 0.98 -12.50 15.91
C ILE A 57 1.82 -13.13 17.04
N LYS A 58 1.20 -13.82 17.99
CA LYS A 58 1.90 -14.38 19.15
C LYS A 58 2.73 -15.61 18.78
N THR A 59 2.23 -16.44 17.88
CA THR A 59 2.85 -17.71 17.52
C THR A 59 3.55 -17.70 16.17
N ASN A 60 3.29 -16.68 15.34
CA ASN A 60 3.73 -16.59 13.96
C ASN A 60 3.31 -17.80 13.11
N LYS A 61 2.13 -18.35 13.38
CA LYS A 61 1.56 -19.48 12.64
C LYS A 61 0.37 -19.03 11.81
N ILE A 62 0.22 -19.62 10.64
CA ILE A 62 -1.00 -19.49 9.84
C ILE A 62 -2.10 -20.28 10.59
N ILE A 63 -3.16 -19.58 10.97
CA ILE A 63 -4.29 -20.14 11.73
C ILE A 63 -5.55 -20.25 10.90
N ASP A 64 -5.65 -19.52 9.77
CA ASP A 64 -6.82 -19.56 8.91
C ASP A 64 -6.48 -19.07 7.50
N ARG A 65 -7.40 -19.29 6.54
CA ARG A 65 -7.38 -18.78 5.17
C ARG A 65 -8.77 -18.30 4.77
N ILE A 66 -8.83 -17.19 4.06
CA ILE A 66 -10.06 -16.59 3.56
C ILE A 66 -10.00 -16.64 2.03
N GLU A 67 -10.82 -17.47 1.43
CA GLU A 67 -10.89 -17.65 -0.02
C GLU A 67 -11.62 -16.47 -0.68
N CYS A 68 -10.92 -15.72 -1.53
CA CYS A 68 -11.49 -14.57 -2.25
C CYS A 68 -12.23 -14.96 -3.55
N GLY A 69 -12.09 -16.22 -3.95
CA GLY A 69 -12.66 -16.78 -5.19
C GLY A 69 -11.68 -16.79 -6.35
N THR A 70 -11.91 -17.68 -7.31
CA THR A 70 -11.02 -17.99 -8.42
C THR A 70 -10.60 -16.77 -9.22
N CYS A 71 -9.29 -16.62 -9.45
CA CYS A 71 -8.66 -15.52 -10.19
C CYS A 71 -9.02 -14.14 -9.63
N CYS A 72 -9.21 -14.01 -8.31
CA CYS A 72 -9.48 -12.74 -7.65
C CYS A 72 -8.28 -11.80 -7.81
N ASN A 73 -7.06 -12.32 -7.66
CA ASN A 73 -5.82 -11.56 -7.60
C ASN A 73 -5.93 -10.41 -6.58
N PRO A 74 -6.10 -10.74 -5.27
CA PRO A 74 -6.26 -9.73 -4.24
C PRO A 74 -5.00 -8.87 -4.14
N HIS A 75 -5.17 -7.55 -4.27
CA HIS A 75 -4.05 -6.60 -4.28
C HIS A 75 -3.79 -6.06 -2.88
N MET A 76 -4.47 -5.01 -2.50
CA MET A 76 -4.39 -4.42 -1.18
C MET A 76 -5.42 -5.04 -0.23
N THR A 77 -5.13 -5.08 1.06
CA THR A 77 -6.10 -5.45 2.09
C THR A 77 -6.04 -4.47 3.25
N MET A 78 -7.19 -4.20 3.86
CA MET A 78 -7.30 -3.37 5.05
C MET A 78 -8.52 -3.82 5.87
N ALA A 79 -8.35 -3.90 7.17
CA ALA A 79 -9.44 -4.14 8.09
C ALA A 79 -10.02 -2.83 8.64
N THR A 80 -11.32 -2.83 8.97
CA THR A 80 -11.92 -1.73 9.73
C THR A 80 -11.33 -1.68 11.14
N MET A 81 -11.14 -0.48 11.69
CA MET A 81 -10.52 -0.29 13.01
C MET A 81 -11.27 -0.99 14.15
N ASP A 82 -12.57 -1.24 13.96
CA ASP A 82 -13.38 -1.99 14.92
C ASP A 82 -13.26 -3.53 14.79
N GLY A 83 -12.42 -4.00 13.86
CA GLY A 83 -12.16 -5.42 13.62
C GLY A 83 -13.34 -6.21 13.05
N LYS A 84 -14.38 -5.55 12.54
CA LYS A 84 -15.58 -6.28 12.06
C LYS A 84 -15.47 -6.72 10.61
N ARG A 85 -14.78 -5.94 9.76
CA ARG A 85 -14.71 -6.20 8.33
C ARG A 85 -13.27 -6.14 7.82
N LEU A 86 -13.02 -6.95 6.82
CA LEU A 86 -11.81 -6.89 6.01
C LEU A 86 -12.23 -6.61 4.57
N LEU A 87 -11.57 -5.65 3.95
CA LEU A 87 -11.73 -5.32 2.54
C LEU A 87 -10.47 -5.70 1.77
N THR A 88 -10.64 -6.31 0.60
CA THR A 88 -9.59 -6.42 -0.41
C THR A 88 -10.16 -6.16 -1.79
N THR A 89 -9.31 -5.78 -2.73
CA THR A 89 -9.67 -5.54 -4.13
C THR A 89 -9.29 -6.72 -4.98
N GLY A 90 -10.22 -7.21 -5.80
CA GLY A 90 -9.98 -8.25 -6.79
C GLY A 90 -9.71 -7.63 -8.15
N THR A 91 -8.46 -7.24 -8.39
CA THR A 91 -8.03 -6.44 -9.54
C THR A 91 -8.42 -7.05 -10.88
N GLN A 92 -8.23 -8.36 -11.07
CA GLN A 92 -8.56 -9.04 -12.33
C GLN A 92 -10.04 -9.29 -12.56
N LYS A 93 -10.88 -9.11 -11.55
CA LYS A 93 -12.31 -9.39 -11.61
C LYS A 93 -13.19 -8.16 -11.40
N ASN A 94 -12.57 -6.99 -11.24
CA ASN A 94 -13.27 -5.72 -11.10
C ASN A 94 -14.28 -5.71 -9.94
N TYR A 95 -13.90 -6.20 -8.77
CA TYR A 95 -14.76 -6.15 -7.58
C TYR A 95 -13.98 -5.92 -6.29
N ALA A 96 -14.67 -5.39 -5.31
CA ALA A 96 -14.25 -5.44 -3.92
C ALA A 96 -14.74 -6.73 -3.26
N VAL A 97 -13.92 -7.32 -2.41
CA VAL A 97 -14.27 -8.45 -1.55
C VAL A 97 -14.38 -7.93 -0.13
N ILE A 98 -15.56 -7.99 0.44
CA ILE A 98 -15.85 -7.58 1.82
C ILE A 98 -16.08 -8.83 2.64
N VAL A 99 -15.30 -9.02 3.69
CA VAL A 99 -15.37 -10.16 4.60
C VAL A 99 -15.88 -9.69 5.95
N ASP A 100 -16.97 -10.25 6.44
CA ASP A 100 -17.35 -10.15 7.84
C ASP A 100 -16.43 -11.07 8.67
N LEU A 101 -15.57 -10.47 9.51
CA LEU A 101 -14.54 -11.22 10.24
C LEU A 101 -15.10 -12.12 11.33
N LYS A 102 -16.33 -11.88 11.79
CA LYS A 102 -17.01 -12.71 12.79
C LYS A 102 -17.72 -13.91 12.16
N THR A 103 -18.53 -13.67 11.12
CA THR A 103 -19.35 -14.72 10.47
C THR A 103 -18.61 -15.43 9.35
N ARG A 104 -17.55 -14.84 8.82
CA ARG A 104 -16.81 -15.30 7.63
C ARG A 104 -17.63 -15.20 6.35
N GLU A 105 -18.71 -14.47 6.37
CA GLU A 105 -19.47 -14.18 5.17
C GLU A 105 -18.65 -13.27 4.24
N ILE A 106 -18.66 -13.62 2.96
CA ILE A 106 -17.96 -12.89 1.90
C ILE A 106 -18.98 -12.26 0.98
N LYS A 107 -18.87 -10.97 0.77
CA LYS A 107 -19.64 -10.22 -0.24
C LYS A 107 -18.72 -9.68 -1.30
N LYS A 108 -19.17 -9.72 -2.55
CA LYS A 108 -18.48 -9.15 -3.71
C LYS A 108 -19.29 -8.00 -4.26
N VAL A 109 -18.63 -6.86 -4.45
CA VAL A 109 -19.23 -5.64 -4.99
C VAL A 109 -18.52 -5.30 -6.29
N HIS A 110 -19.22 -5.27 -7.41
CA HIS A 110 -18.66 -4.88 -8.69
C HIS A 110 -18.25 -3.40 -8.65
N LEU A 111 -17.05 -3.14 -9.15
CA LEU A 111 -16.42 -1.82 -9.23
C LEU A 111 -16.06 -1.50 -10.68
N GLY A 112 -15.28 -0.44 -10.88
CA GLY A 112 -14.68 -0.10 -12.16
C GLY A 112 -13.53 -1.03 -12.55
N ILE A 113 -12.82 -0.68 -13.63
CA ILE A 113 -11.76 -1.52 -14.21
C ILE A 113 -10.47 -1.39 -13.39
N ALA A 114 -9.87 -2.53 -13.03
CA ALA A 114 -8.63 -2.65 -12.26
C ALA A 114 -8.69 -1.93 -10.90
N PRO A 115 -9.59 -2.32 -9.96
CA PRO A 115 -9.57 -1.77 -8.61
C PRO A 115 -8.33 -2.26 -7.87
N GLU A 116 -7.56 -1.35 -7.30
CA GLU A 116 -6.30 -1.70 -6.61
C GLU A 116 -6.23 -1.10 -5.20
N HIS A 117 -5.91 0.18 -5.10
CA HIS A 117 -5.70 0.86 -3.83
C HIS A 117 -6.97 1.50 -3.31
N PHE A 118 -7.04 1.67 -2.00
CA PHE A 118 -8.20 2.26 -1.35
C PHE A 118 -7.88 2.80 0.04
N VAL A 119 -8.80 3.57 0.59
CA VAL A 119 -8.85 3.93 2.01
C VAL A 119 -10.21 3.60 2.58
N ILE A 120 -10.25 3.14 3.84
CA ILE A 120 -11.48 2.96 4.60
C ILE A 120 -11.66 4.16 5.53
N SER A 121 -12.88 4.71 5.62
CA SER A 121 -13.21 5.77 6.57
C SER A 121 -12.99 5.28 8.01
N HIS A 122 -12.60 6.19 8.90
CA HIS A 122 -12.26 5.84 10.29
C HIS A 122 -13.43 5.24 11.06
N ASP A 123 -14.67 5.54 10.65
CA ASP A 123 -15.89 4.92 11.19
C ASP A 123 -16.18 3.52 10.62
N GLY A 124 -15.35 3.02 9.70
CA GLY A 124 -15.46 1.71 9.07
C GLY A 124 -16.64 1.55 8.12
N ARG A 125 -17.29 2.65 7.70
CA ARG A 125 -18.49 2.60 6.86
C ARG A 125 -18.21 2.67 5.38
N TRP A 126 -17.27 3.54 4.96
CA TRP A 126 -17.01 3.85 3.57
C TRP A 126 -15.64 3.38 3.13
N ALA A 127 -15.56 2.85 1.92
CA ALA A 127 -14.28 2.69 1.23
C ALA A 127 -14.27 3.51 -0.06
N TYR A 128 -13.14 4.18 -0.33
CA TYR A 128 -12.86 4.90 -1.55
C TYR A 128 -11.82 4.11 -2.32
N VAL A 129 -12.23 3.50 -3.44
CA VAL A 129 -11.41 2.53 -4.18
C VAL A 129 -11.02 3.09 -5.55
N GLY A 130 -9.73 3.13 -5.84
CA GLY A 130 -9.21 3.55 -7.14
C GLY A 130 -9.36 2.45 -8.19
N ASN A 131 -10.06 2.77 -9.26
CA ASN A 131 -10.13 1.94 -10.46
C ASN A 131 -9.10 2.47 -11.45
N MET A 132 -7.91 1.88 -11.45
CA MET A 132 -6.73 2.46 -12.11
C MET A 132 -6.93 2.62 -13.62
N GLU A 133 -7.38 1.58 -14.32
CA GLU A 133 -7.55 1.61 -15.76
C GLU A 133 -8.79 2.42 -16.22
N GLU A 134 -9.81 2.54 -15.34
CA GLU A 134 -10.99 3.37 -15.65
C GLU A 134 -10.77 4.86 -15.38
N GLY A 135 -9.80 5.21 -14.54
CA GLY A 135 -9.58 6.58 -14.12
C GLY A 135 -10.70 7.13 -13.23
N ALA A 136 -11.22 6.31 -12.36
CA ALA A 136 -12.35 6.65 -11.48
C ALA A 136 -12.14 6.16 -10.05
N VAL A 137 -12.85 6.77 -9.10
CA VAL A 137 -12.90 6.33 -7.70
C VAL A 137 -14.30 5.83 -7.37
N SER A 138 -14.42 4.56 -6.99
CA SER A 138 -15.65 3.97 -6.49
C SER A 138 -15.81 4.24 -5.00
N ILE A 139 -17.02 4.59 -4.57
CA ILE A 139 -17.39 4.73 -3.16
C ILE A 139 -18.26 3.54 -2.78
N VAL A 140 -17.78 2.74 -1.82
CA VAL A 140 -18.43 1.50 -1.37
C VAL A 140 -18.96 1.67 0.04
N ASP A 141 -20.24 1.41 0.23
CA ASP A 141 -20.85 1.27 1.56
C ASP A 141 -20.54 -0.16 2.09
N LEU A 142 -19.60 -0.25 3.02
CA LEU A 142 -19.16 -1.51 3.61
C LEU A 142 -20.22 -2.17 4.53
N VAL A 143 -21.20 -1.39 5.00
CA VAL A 143 -22.29 -1.91 5.83
C VAL A 143 -23.35 -2.58 4.96
N ASN A 144 -23.70 -1.94 3.84
CA ASN A 144 -24.72 -2.42 2.92
C ASN A 144 -24.14 -3.24 1.76
N ASN A 145 -22.82 -3.40 1.68
CA ASN A 145 -22.09 -4.16 0.66
C ASN A 145 -22.47 -3.75 -0.76
N LYS A 146 -22.40 -2.48 -1.07
CA LYS A 146 -22.73 -1.94 -2.40
C LYS A 146 -21.91 -0.72 -2.78
N GLU A 147 -21.62 -0.58 -4.06
CA GLU A 147 -21.15 0.69 -4.62
C GLU A 147 -22.30 1.70 -4.60
N VAL A 148 -22.06 2.88 -4.07
CA VAL A 148 -23.07 3.94 -3.97
C VAL A 148 -22.81 5.09 -4.94
N ASN A 149 -21.57 5.27 -5.35
CA ASN A 149 -21.17 6.29 -6.29
C ASN A 149 -19.85 5.91 -6.99
N ARG A 150 -19.60 6.48 -8.16
CA ARG A 150 -18.35 6.38 -8.89
C ARG A 150 -18.00 7.73 -9.47
N ILE A 151 -16.83 8.24 -9.12
CA ILE A 151 -16.36 9.58 -9.44
C ILE A 151 -15.29 9.46 -10.53
N PRO A 152 -15.53 9.95 -11.76
CA PRO A 152 -14.53 9.96 -12.82
C PRO A 152 -13.58 11.17 -12.68
N GLY A 153 -12.55 11.23 -13.52
CA GLY A 153 -11.65 12.37 -13.65
C GLY A 153 -10.33 12.19 -12.94
N PHE A 154 -9.86 10.97 -12.85
CA PHE A 154 -8.55 10.60 -12.33
C PHE A 154 -7.66 9.97 -13.42
N TYR A 155 -6.37 9.89 -13.17
CA TYR A 155 -5.37 9.28 -14.04
C TYR A 155 -4.57 8.25 -13.26
N GLU A 156 -4.93 6.98 -13.36
CA GLU A 156 -4.38 5.90 -12.53
C GLU A 156 -4.48 6.26 -11.03
N PRO A 157 -5.70 6.42 -10.44
CA PRO A 157 -5.87 6.75 -9.02
C PRO A 157 -5.23 5.68 -8.15
N HIS A 158 -4.22 6.06 -7.36
CA HIS A 158 -3.36 5.09 -6.66
C HIS A 158 -3.37 5.30 -5.14
N GLY A 159 -2.81 6.39 -4.64
CA GLY A 159 -2.70 6.64 -3.21
C GLY A 159 -3.86 7.44 -2.64
N PHE A 160 -4.27 7.10 -1.42
CA PHE A 160 -5.39 7.72 -0.73
C PHE A 160 -4.99 8.22 0.64
N SER A 161 -5.40 9.43 0.99
CA SER A 161 -5.28 9.98 2.34
C SER A 161 -6.61 10.62 2.75
N MET A 162 -7.21 10.12 3.83
CA MET A 162 -8.42 10.69 4.41
C MET A 162 -8.07 11.59 5.59
N LEU A 163 -8.68 12.78 5.68
CA LEU A 163 -8.51 13.65 6.83
C LEU A 163 -9.00 12.97 8.12
N PRO A 164 -8.39 13.30 9.29
CA PRO A 164 -8.81 12.73 10.57
C PRO A 164 -10.29 13.00 10.92
N ASP A 165 -10.84 14.13 10.46
CA ASP A 165 -12.26 14.49 10.63
C ASP A 165 -13.18 13.85 9.58
N MET A 166 -12.64 13.06 8.66
CA MET A 166 -13.33 12.40 7.55
C MET A 166 -14.04 13.38 6.59
N SER A 167 -13.66 14.65 6.55
CA SER A 167 -14.33 15.64 5.68
C SER A 167 -13.89 15.49 4.21
N LYS A 168 -12.63 15.09 3.96
CA LYS A 168 -12.07 14.99 2.62
C LYS A 168 -11.20 13.72 2.45
N VAL A 169 -11.15 13.26 1.21
CA VAL A 169 -10.18 12.25 0.73
C VAL A 169 -9.33 12.87 -0.36
N TYR A 170 -8.02 12.80 -0.20
CA TYR A 170 -7.04 13.17 -1.21
C TYR A 170 -6.62 11.92 -1.97
N VAL A 171 -6.70 11.98 -3.28
CA VAL A 171 -6.41 10.86 -4.19
C VAL A 171 -5.29 11.26 -5.12
N SER A 172 -4.16 10.58 -5.06
CA SER A 172 -3.08 10.80 -6.02
C SER A 172 -3.33 10.10 -7.35
N ASN A 173 -2.82 10.72 -8.38
CA ASN A 173 -2.82 10.16 -9.74
C ASN A 173 -1.39 9.71 -10.08
N LEU A 174 -1.16 8.40 -10.15
CA LEU A 174 0.15 7.85 -10.52
C LEU A 174 0.52 8.19 -11.97
N GLY A 175 -0.49 8.27 -12.84
CA GLY A 175 -0.34 8.68 -14.23
C GLY A 175 -0.33 10.19 -14.45
N ALA A 176 -0.21 11.02 -13.38
CA ALA A 176 -0.26 12.47 -13.51
C ALA A 176 0.39 13.20 -12.33
N HIS A 177 0.63 14.52 -12.49
CA HIS A 177 1.22 15.40 -11.49
C HIS A 177 0.13 16.17 -10.72
N GLU A 178 -0.85 15.44 -10.20
CA GLU A 178 -2.01 16.07 -9.55
C GLU A 178 -2.64 15.20 -8.48
N ILE A 179 -3.37 15.84 -7.59
CA ILE A 179 -4.16 15.21 -6.52
C ILE A 179 -5.60 15.65 -6.65
N GLY A 180 -6.52 14.71 -6.74
CA GLY A 180 -7.95 14.96 -6.63
C GLY A 180 -8.39 15.09 -5.17
N VAL A 181 -9.28 16.04 -4.89
CA VAL A 181 -9.89 16.26 -3.57
C VAL A 181 -11.35 15.86 -3.64
N ILE A 182 -11.72 14.82 -2.92
CA ILE A 182 -13.10 14.36 -2.81
C ILE A 182 -13.69 14.89 -1.50
N ASP A 183 -14.80 15.60 -1.57
CA ASP A 183 -15.61 15.95 -0.40
C ASP A 183 -16.47 14.74 -0.01
N VAL A 184 -16.29 14.27 1.23
CA VAL A 184 -16.94 13.05 1.73
C VAL A 184 -18.46 13.22 1.84
N LYS A 185 -18.92 14.39 2.22
CA LYS A 185 -20.36 14.67 2.43
C LYS A 185 -21.14 14.68 1.12
N SER A 186 -20.62 15.35 0.09
CA SER A 186 -21.25 15.42 -1.24
C SER A 186 -20.88 14.25 -2.14
N GLN A 187 -19.83 13.49 -1.79
CA GLN A 187 -19.27 12.39 -2.59
C GLN A 187 -18.90 12.86 -4.02
N LYS A 188 -18.24 14.00 -4.11
CA LYS A 188 -17.84 14.61 -5.39
C LYS A 188 -16.38 15.01 -5.38
N LEU A 189 -15.74 14.92 -6.54
CA LEU A 189 -14.47 15.60 -6.79
C LEU A 189 -14.75 17.12 -6.78
N ILE A 190 -14.20 17.82 -5.78
CA ILE A 190 -14.44 19.25 -5.62
C ILE A 190 -13.27 20.10 -6.09
N LYS A 191 -12.08 19.50 -6.22
CA LYS A 191 -10.89 20.21 -6.64
C LYS A 191 -9.84 19.24 -7.18
N THR A 192 -9.06 19.70 -8.14
CA THR A 192 -7.79 19.08 -8.55
C THR A 192 -6.65 20.03 -8.19
N ILE A 193 -5.66 19.52 -7.47
CA ILE A 193 -4.46 20.26 -7.05
C ILE A 193 -3.33 19.84 -7.97
N TYR A 194 -2.86 20.75 -8.80
CA TYR A 194 -1.73 20.51 -9.70
C TYR A 194 -0.41 20.68 -8.93
N ILE A 195 0.53 19.76 -9.17
CA ILE A 195 1.86 19.74 -8.56
C ILE A 195 2.89 19.88 -9.68
N GLY A 196 3.84 20.81 -9.51
CA GLY A 196 4.81 21.10 -10.56
C GLY A 196 4.35 22.15 -11.56
N ASN A 197 5.16 22.34 -12.62
CA ASN A 197 5.00 23.43 -13.59
C ASN A 197 4.20 23.02 -14.85
N THR A 198 3.75 21.78 -14.95
CA THR A 198 3.09 21.26 -16.15
C THR A 198 1.69 20.78 -15.81
N HIS A 199 0.70 21.38 -16.46
CA HIS A 199 -0.62 20.78 -16.56
C HIS A 199 -0.50 19.42 -17.25
N VAL A 200 -1.21 18.41 -16.74
CA VAL A 200 -1.26 17.07 -17.33
C VAL A 200 -1.50 17.12 -18.84
N LEU A 201 -2.42 17.97 -19.29
CA LEU A 201 -2.71 18.15 -20.72
C LEU A 201 -1.54 18.74 -21.52
N ALA A 202 -0.62 19.48 -20.88
CA ALA A 202 0.59 19.99 -21.52
C ALA A 202 1.76 19.00 -21.45
N SER A 203 1.75 18.09 -20.48
CA SER A 203 2.69 16.96 -20.36
C SER A 203 2.25 15.74 -21.15
N LEU A 204 0.98 15.64 -21.54
CA LEU A 204 0.52 14.72 -22.57
C LEU A 204 1.10 15.18 -23.94
N ASN A 205 2.40 15.02 -24.08
CA ASN A 205 2.91 14.67 -25.39
C ASN A 205 2.09 13.44 -25.78
N LEU A 206 1.20 13.58 -26.75
CA LEU A 206 0.26 12.52 -27.19
C LEU A 206 0.94 11.18 -27.54
N ASP A 207 2.27 11.18 -27.56
CA ASP A 207 3.14 10.02 -27.78
C ASP A 207 3.56 9.30 -26.49
N LYS A 208 3.36 9.88 -25.29
CA LYS A 208 3.65 9.21 -24.00
C LYS A 208 2.43 8.50 -23.46
N LYS A 209 2.55 7.20 -23.20
CA LYS A 209 1.55 6.45 -22.45
C LYS A 209 1.56 6.91 -20.99
N LEU A 210 0.41 6.87 -20.31
CA LEU A 210 0.31 7.17 -18.86
C LEU A 210 1.34 6.36 -18.04
N SER A 211 1.60 5.10 -18.45
CA SER A 211 2.61 4.23 -17.84
C SER A 211 4.05 4.74 -17.92
N GLU A 212 4.35 5.81 -18.65
CA GLU A 212 5.67 6.43 -18.75
C GLU A 212 5.80 7.66 -17.85
N ILE A 213 4.72 8.06 -17.15
CA ILE A 213 4.69 9.17 -16.20
C ILE A 213 5.01 8.61 -14.81
N ASN A 214 6.03 9.18 -14.15
CA ASN A 214 6.29 8.94 -12.74
C ASN A 214 5.65 10.09 -11.94
N GLY A 215 4.34 10.04 -11.81
CA GLY A 215 3.56 11.04 -11.09
C GLY A 215 3.59 10.81 -9.59
N ILE A 216 2.42 10.99 -8.95
CA ILE A 216 2.32 10.93 -7.49
C ILE A 216 1.81 9.55 -7.08
N ALA A 217 2.67 8.74 -6.47
CA ALA A 217 2.29 7.40 -6.02
C ALA A 217 1.34 7.46 -4.81
N ASN A 218 1.76 8.12 -3.74
CA ASN A 218 0.95 8.19 -2.51
C ASN A 218 1.15 9.54 -1.79
N PRO A 219 0.09 10.29 -1.51
CA PRO A 219 0.17 11.46 -0.65
C PRO A 219 0.13 11.01 0.83
N THR A 220 0.80 11.71 1.72
CA THR A 220 0.82 11.36 3.15
C THR A 220 0.51 12.59 4.00
N LEU A 221 -0.48 12.48 4.89
CA LEU A 221 -0.87 13.53 5.82
C LEU A 221 0.09 13.61 7.01
N THR A 222 0.27 14.83 7.55
CA THR A 222 0.77 15.00 8.92
C THR A 222 -0.23 14.43 9.92
N LEU A 223 0.23 14.08 11.13
CA LEU A 223 -0.61 13.44 12.14
C LEU A 223 -1.83 14.26 12.53
N ASP A 224 -1.72 15.60 12.47
CA ASP A 224 -2.82 16.55 12.73
C ASP A 224 -3.71 16.79 11.50
N GLY A 225 -3.39 16.19 10.36
CA GLY A 225 -4.10 16.38 9.10
C GLY A 225 -3.90 17.76 8.45
N ARG A 226 -3.03 18.62 9.00
CA ARG A 226 -2.87 20.02 8.54
C ARG A 226 -2.19 20.12 7.19
N TYR A 227 -1.19 19.29 6.95
CA TYR A 227 -0.42 19.27 5.69
C TYR A 227 -0.44 17.89 5.05
N LEU A 228 -0.44 17.89 3.73
CA LEU A 228 -0.29 16.71 2.90
C LEU A 228 1.02 16.83 2.14
N TYR A 229 1.89 15.82 2.26
CA TYR A 229 3.14 15.73 1.51
C TYR A 229 2.95 14.79 0.33
N ALA A 230 3.31 15.26 -0.86
CA ALA A 230 3.19 14.50 -2.10
C ALA A 230 4.52 14.55 -2.87
N ALA A 231 5.17 13.40 -2.98
CA ALA A 231 6.35 13.24 -3.80
C ALA A 231 5.95 13.08 -5.27
N ASP A 232 6.58 13.83 -6.15
CA ASP A 232 6.37 13.80 -7.59
C ASP A 232 7.65 13.32 -8.28
N GLY A 233 7.60 12.11 -8.83
CA GLY A 233 8.75 11.42 -9.37
C GLY A 233 9.43 12.14 -10.52
N ASP A 234 8.68 12.62 -11.49
CA ASP A 234 9.24 13.31 -12.67
C ASP A 234 9.78 14.71 -12.34
N SER A 235 9.22 15.37 -11.31
CA SER A 235 9.59 16.73 -10.94
C SER A 235 10.70 16.82 -9.88
N ASN A 236 11.15 15.70 -9.30
CA ASN A 236 12.20 15.64 -8.28
C ASN A 236 11.92 16.53 -7.07
N GLN A 237 10.67 16.53 -6.62
CA GLN A 237 10.21 17.42 -5.57
C GLN A 237 9.14 16.79 -4.69
N VAL A 238 8.95 17.38 -3.53
CA VAL A 238 7.81 17.11 -2.64
C VAL A 238 6.98 18.37 -2.53
N ALA A 239 5.71 18.30 -2.91
CA ALA A 239 4.75 19.36 -2.66
C ALA A 239 4.20 19.25 -1.24
N VAL A 240 4.08 20.40 -0.57
CA VAL A 240 3.38 20.57 0.71
C VAL A 240 2.06 21.26 0.43
N ILE A 241 0.98 20.57 0.72
CA ILE A 241 -0.38 21.04 0.49
C ILE A 241 -1.02 21.36 1.83
N ASP A 242 -1.57 22.55 1.95
CA ASP A 242 -2.41 22.96 3.08
C ASP A 242 -3.82 22.42 2.88
N THR A 243 -4.28 21.54 3.77
CA THR A 243 -5.57 20.86 3.66
C THR A 243 -6.78 21.75 3.95
N HIS A 244 -6.58 22.93 4.58
CA HIS A 244 -7.66 23.90 4.79
C HIS A 244 -7.97 24.69 3.50
N THR A 245 -6.96 24.96 2.69
CA THR A 245 -7.09 25.74 1.44
C THR A 245 -7.05 24.87 0.20
N ASP A 246 -6.69 23.60 0.35
CA ASP A 246 -6.43 22.66 -0.74
C ASP A 246 -5.47 23.26 -1.78
N SER A 247 -4.36 23.82 -1.31
CA SER A 247 -3.40 24.52 -2.16
C SER A 247 -1.97 24.14 -1.83
N VAL A 248 -1.11 24.06 -2.85
CA VAL A 248 0.33 23.90 -2.66
C VAL A 248 0.86 25.18 -2.01
N VAL A 249 1.38 25.05 -0.80
CA VAL A 249 1.98 26.17 -0.05
C VAL A 249 3.49 26.18 -0.13
N LYS A 250 4.07 25.06 -0.50
CA LYS A 250 5.52 24.94 -0.69
C LYS A 250 5.86 23.76 -1.59
N THR A 251 6.94 23.93 -2.32
CA THR A 251 7.61 22.87 -3.07
C THR A 251 9.02 22.71 -2.50
N ILE A 252 9.44 21.49 -2.24
CA ILE A 252 10.71 21.14 -1.62
C ILE A 252 11.49 20.30 -2.62
N PRO A 253 12.59 20.79 -3.21
CA PRO A 253 13.46 19.97 -4.03
C PRO A 253 14.06 18.83 -3.21
N VAL A 254 14.09 17.64 -3.78
CA VAL A 254 14.69 16.41 -3.22
C VAL A 254 15.60 15.75 -4.27
N GLY A 255 16.04 14.53 -4.05
CA GLY A 255 16.78 13.78 -5.06
C GLY A 255 15.92 13.31 -6.23
N GLN A 256 16.53 12.55 -7.15
CA GLN A 256 15.89 12.16 -8.42
C GLN A 256 14.91 11.00 -8.22
N ASN A 257 13.76 11.09 -8.90
CA ASN A 257 12.68 10.12 -8.90
C ASN A 257 12.22 9.74 -7.47
N PRO A 258 11.74 10.73 -6.68
CA PRO A 258 11.19 10.45 -5.36
C PRO A 258 9.90 9.61 -5.50
N TRP A 259 9.79 8.54 -4.69
CA TRP A 259 8.67 7.62 -4.80
C TRP A 259 7.47 8.02 -3.93
N ARG A 260 7.72 8.26 -2.65
CA ARG A 260 6.69 8.57 -1.66
C ARG A 260 7.28 9.39 -0.50
N ALA A 261 6.43 10.15 0.17
CA ALA A 261 6.76 10.82 1.42
C ALA A 261 6.26 9.98 2.61
N TYR A 262 7.14 9.66 3.57
CA TYR A 262 6.83 8.87 4.77
C TYR A 262 6.95 9.75 6.01
N VAL A 263 5.83 10.07 6.66
CA VAL A 263 5.82 10.84 7.91
C VAL A 263 6.27 9.95 9.06
N SER A 264 7.23 10.42 9.87
CA SER A 264 7.70 9.71 11.05
C SER A 264 6.59 9.58 12.12
N PRO A 265 6.64 8.55 12.98
CA PRO A 265 5.60 8.32 13.99
C PRO A 265 5.40 9.48 14.97
N ASP A 266 6.44 10.29 15.22
CA ASP A 266 6.37 11.50 16.04
C ASP A 266 5.86 12.74 15.27
N GLY A 267 5.60 12.61 13.96
CA GLY A 267 5.13 13.68 13.09
C GLY A 267 6.14 14.78 12.80
N THR A 268 7.41 14.62 13.19
CA THR A 268 8.40 15.71 13.10
C THR A 268 9.21 15.69 11.80
N LYS A 269 9.30 14.55 11.14
CA LYS A 269 10.10 14.34 9.93
C LYS A 269 9.31 13.66 8.83
N VAL A 270 9.74 13.90 7.59
CA VAL A 270 9.28 13.18 6.41
C VAL A 270 10.50 12.60 5.72
N LEU A 271 10.50 11.29 5.49
CA LEU A 271 11.54 10.59 4.75
C LEU A 271 11.06 10.38 3.31
N VAL A 272 11.93 10.65 2.35
CA VAL A 272 11.61 10.55 0.92
C VAL A 272 12.69 9.76 0.20
N PRO A 273 12.41 8.50 -0.19
CA PRO A 273 13.31 7.73 -1.04
C PRO A 273 13.41 8.35 -2.43
N ASN A 274 14.63 8.61 -2.88
CA ASN A 274 14.97 9.12 -4.21
C ASN A 274 15.60 7.98 -5.01
N ASN A 275 14.81 7.32 -5.84
CA ASN A 275 15.18 6.02 -6.39
C ASN A 275 16.33 6.08 -7.39
N ASP A 276 16.40 7.11 -8.24
CA ASP A 276 17.45 7.22 -9.24
C ASP A 276 18.78 7.69 -8.63
N ASP A 277 18.74 8.45 -7.53
CA ASP A 277 19.94 8.85 -6.77
C ASP A 277 20.38 7.80 -5.74
N GLN A 278 19.54 6.82 -5.43
CA GLN A 278 19.75 5.85 -4.36
C GLN A 278 20.01 6.53 -3.00
N THR A 279 19.26 7.60 -2.73
CA THR A 279 19.36 8.37 -1.49
C THR A 279 18.00 8.52 -0.81
N VAL A 280 18.02 8.97 0.45
CA VAL A 280 16.81 9.32 1.19
C VAL A 280 16.93 10.73 1.70
N SER A 281 16.04 11.62 1.25
CA SER A 281 15.93 12.97 1.78
C SER A 281 15.10 12.99 3.06
N VAL A 282 15.54 13.78 4.06
CA VAL A 282 14.82 13.99 5.31
C VAL A 282 14.33 15.42 5.37
N ILE A 283 13.03 15.60 5.41
CA ILE A 283 12.38 16.92 5.53
C ILE A 283 11.95 17.12 6.99
N ASP A 284 12.27 18.27 7.54
CA ASP A 284 11.74 18.71 8.83
C ASP A 284 10.34 19.32 8.64
N VAL A 285 9.33 18.77 9.31
CA VAL A 285 7.93 19.17 9.15
C VAL A 285 7.70 20.62 9.57
N LYS A 286 8.38 21.10 10.62
CA LYS A 286 8.20 22.47 11.11
C LYS A 286 8.71 23.53 10.14
N SER A 287 9.86 23.31 9.53
CA SER A 287 10.49 24.28 8.61
C SER A 287 10.13 24.01 7.15
N ASN A 288 9.62 22.83 6.82
CA ASN A 288 9.42 22.37 5.46
C ASN A 288 10.70 22.48 4.62
N LYS A 289 11.85 22.01 5.16
CA LYS A 289 13.14 22.02 4.47
C LYS A 289 13.79 20.65 4.58
N VAL A 290 14.54 20.27 3.55
CA VAL A 290 15.46 19.14 3.66
C VAL A 290 16.55 19.52 4.67
N ILE A 291 16.71 18.71 5.71
CA ILE A 291 17.72 18.92 6.75
C ILE A 291 18.94 18.02 6.55
N THR A 292 18.77 16.91 5.86
CA THR A 292 19.85 15.99 5.49
C THR A 292 19.40 15.06 4.37
N THR A 293 20.37 14.47 3.70
CA THR A 293 20.16 13.37 2.75
C THR A 293 21.23 12.31 3.06
N PHE A 294 20.83 11.05 3.08
CA PHE A 294 21.74 9.94 3.36
C PHE A 294 21.60 8.84 2.29
N PRO A 295 22.63 7.98 2.10
CA PRO A 295 22.58 6.90 1.14
C PRO A 295 21.48 5.89 1.46
N GLY A 296 20.74 5.48 0.44
CA GLY A 296 19.75 4.39 0.47
C GLY A 296 20.16 3.24 -0.42
N GLY A 297 19.17 2.47 -0.91
CA GLY A 297 19.34 1.36 -1.82
C GLY A 297 18.73 1.61 -3.20
N GLU A 298 18.94 0.67 -4.09
CA GLU A 298 18.29 0.65 -5.39
C GLU A 298 16.80 0.29 -5.20
N GLY A 299 15.91 0.97 -5.95
CA GLY A 299 14.49 0.63 -6.03
C GLY A 299 13.81 0.55 -4.66
N MET A 300 13.91 1.62 -3.89
CA MET A 300 13.28 1.70 -2.56
C MET A 300 11.76 1.84 -2.68
N THR A 301 11.02 0.89 -2.12
CA THR A 301 9.56 0.81 -2.24
C THR A 301 8.80 1.05 -0.95
N GLY A 302 9.42 0.93 0.21
CA GLY A 302 8.74 1.08 1.49
C GLY A 302 9.68 1.49 2.63
N ILE A 303 9.14 2.24 3.61
CA ILE A 303 9.83 2.58 4.85
C ILE A 303 8.95 2.20 6.04
N ASN A 304 9.45 1.32 6.90
CA ASN A 304 8.80 0.92 8.14
C ASN A 304 9.56 1.46 9.35
N PHE A 305 8.89 2.27 10.15
CA PHE A 305 9.46 2.81 11.37
C PHE A 305 9.32 1.82 12.53
N VAL A 306 10.39 1.67 13.31
CA VAL A 306 10.41 0.84 14.50
C VAL A 306 11.05 1.56 15.69
N ASN A 307 10.93 1.01 16.88
CA ASN A 307 11.49 1.56 18.13
C ASN A 307 11.10 3.02 18.37
N GLY A 308 9.80 3.33 18.21
CA GLY A 308 9.29 4.68 18.41
C GLY A 308 9.81 5.70 17.40
N GLY A 309 10.14 5.25 16.19
CA GLY A 309 10.65 6.12 15.13
C GLY A 309 12.14 6.43 15.20
N LYS A 310 12.90 5.79 16.10
CA LYS A 310 14.36 5.97 16.19
C LYS A 310 15.11 5.18 15.12
N LYS A 311 14.47 4.17 14.56
CA LYS A 311 15.03 3.31 13.52
C LYS A 311 14.01 3.08 12.42
N ALA A 312 14.47 2.93 11.19
CA ALA A 312 13.65 2.56 10.05
C ALA A 312 14.25 1.40 9.27
N TYR A 313 13.38 0.61 8.66
CA TYR A 313 13.72 -0.36 7.62
C TYR A 313 13.26 0.19 6.27
N ILE A 314 14.19 0.28 5.33
CA ILE A 314 13.90 0.69 3.96
C ILE A 314 14.01 -0.54 3.05
N ILE A 315 12.93 -0.86 2.35
CA ILE A 315 12.88 -2.00 1.45
C ILE A 315 13.59 -1.62 0.14
N SER A 316 14.63 -2.35 -0.21
CA SER A 316 15.24 -2.34 -1.55
C SER A 316 14.86 -3.63 -2.26
N GLN A 317 13.92 -3.52 -3.19
CA GLN A 317 13.36 -4.69 -3.89
C GLN A 317 14.39 -5.37 -4.80
N PRO A 318 15.16 -4.66 -5.66
CA PRO A 318 16.15 -5.31 -6.52
C PRO A 318 17.30 -5.97 -5.75
N GLU A 319 17.64 -5.44 -4.56
CA GLU A 319 18.72 -6.00 -3.74
C GLU A 319 18.25 -7.14 -2.83
N SER A 320 16.94 -7.42 -2.78
CA SER A 320 16.33 -8.38 -1.84
C SER A 320 16.75 -8.10 -0.39
N ALA A 321 16.74 -6.84 0.02
CA ALA A 321 17.33 -6.39 1.27
C ALA A 321 16.49 -5.33 1.98
N LEU A 322 16.66 -5.26 3.31
CA LEU A 322 16.25 -4.12 4.13
C LEU A 322 17.49 -3.34 4.56
N TYR A 323 17.48 -2.05 4.31
CA TYR A 323 18.43 -1.12 4.89
C TYR A 323 17.97 -0.72 6.28
N VAL A 324 18.79 -0.97 7.29
CA VAL A 324 18.52 -0.61 8.69
C VAL A 324 19.13 0.74 8.96
N ILE A 325 18.30 1.75 9.21
CA ILE A 325 18.71 3.14 9.36
C ILE A 325 18.53 3.62 10.80
N ASP A 326 19.58 4.20 11.36
CA ASP A 326 19.53 5.00 12.58
C ASP A 326 18.98 6.40 12.24
N LEU A 327 17.78 6.73 12.71
CA LEU A 327 17.12 8.00 12.42
C LEU A 327 17.52 9.14 13.36
N GLU A 328 18.31 8.87 14.42
CA GLU A 328 18.93 9.92 15.24
C GLU A 328 20.22 10.44 14.58
N LYS A 329 20.92 9.58 13.82
CA LYS A 329 22.20 9.89 13.14
C LYS A 329 22.08 9.95 11.61
N TYR A 330 20.93 9.56 11.07
CA TYR A 330 20.67 9.47 9.62
C TYR A 330 21.73 8.66 8.88
N LYS A 331 21.99 7.45 9.36
CA LYS A 331 22.99 6.58 8.74
C LYS A 331 22.56 5.13 8.73
N GLU A 332 23.07 4.40 7.75
CA GLU A 332 22.94 2.95 7.68
C GLU A 332 23.68 2.30 8.87
N LEU A 333 22.99 1.41 9.59
CA LEU A 333 23.58 0.56 10.62
C LEU A 333 24.04 -0.76 10.02
N LYS A 334 23.21 -1.37 9.18
CA LYS A 334 23.49 -2.63 8.50
C LYS A 334 22.43 -2.90 7.41
N ARG A 335 22.65 -3.95 6.63
CA ARG A 335 21.66 -4.51 5.69
C ARG A 335 21.27 -5.91 6.11
N ILE A 336 19.96 -6.19 6.05
CA ILE A 336 19.40 -7.53 6.22
C ILE A 336 19.14 -8.07 4.82
N LYS A 337 19.90 -9.06 4.38
CA LYS A 337 19.71 -9.73 3.09
C LYS A 337 18.92 -11.02 3.28
N PHE A 338 17.90 -11.22 2.46
CA PHE A 338 17.02 -12.39 2.55
C PHE A 338 17.37 -13.51 1.57
N GLY A 339 18.19 -13.23 0.58
CA GLY A 339 18.62 -14.13 -0.49
C GLY A 339 18.63 -13.42 -1.84
N GLU A 340 19.21 -14.03 -2.85
CA GLU A 340 19.25 -13.44 -4.20
C GLU A 340 17.92 -13.67 -4.94
N GLY A 341 17.48 -12.67 -5.72
CA GLY A 341 16.31 -12.76 -6.59
C GLY A 341 14.96 -12.81 -5.85
N LEU A 342 14.92 -12.46 -4.57
CA LEU A 342 13.68 -12.40 -3.82
C LEU A 342 13.01 -11.05 -4.02
N LEU A 343 11.73 -11.05 -4.40
CA LEU A 343 10.91 -9.86 -4.50
C LEU A 343 10.24 -9.61 -3.15
N LEU A 344 10.74 -8.58 -2.47
CA LEU A 344 10.16 -8.07 -1.22
C LEU A 344 9.04 -7.10 -1.58
N GLU A 345 7.86 -7.39 -1.10
CA GLU A 345 6.66 -6.61 -1.42
C GLU A 345 6.34 -5.62 -0.28
N THR A 346 5.11 -5.58 0.19
CA THR A 346 4.75 -4.64 1.25
C THR A 346 5.13 -5.16 2.64
N ALA A 347 5.25 -4.23 3.57
CA ALA A 347 5.47 -4.56 4.97
C ALA A 347 4.57 -3.75 5.89
N THR A 348 4.25 -4.33 7.04
CA THR A 348 3.53 -3.64 8.10
C THR A 348 4.27 -3.76 9.43
N THR A 349 4.24 -2.68 10.22
CA THR A 349 4.78 -2.66 11.57
C THR A 349 3.66 -2.86 12.58
N THR A 350 3.87 -3.70 13.59
CA THR A 350 2.91 -3.86 14.70
C THR A 350 2.61 -2.54 15.40
N PRO A 351 1.43 -2.37 16.03
CA PRO A 351 1.06 -1.12 16.69
C PRO A 351 2.03 -0.65 17.77
N ASP A 352 2.73 -1.58 18.41
CA ASP A 352 3.77 -1.28 19.42
C ASP A 352 5.13 -0.91 18.83
N GLY A 353 5.25 -0.92 17.49
CA GLY A 353 6.46 -0.55 16.76
C GLY A 353 7.63 -1.51 16.91
N LYS A 354 7.39 -2.78 17.35
CA LYS A 354 8.47 -3.72 17.66
C LYS A 354 8.72 -4.79 16.61
N THR A 355 7.70 -5.14 15.83
CA THR A 355 7.82 -6.24 14.87
C THR A 355 7.35 -5.77 13.49
N VAL A 356 8.07 -6.18 12.46
CA VAL A 356 7.71 -5.92 11.06
C VAL A 356 7.43 -7.24 10.36
N TYR A 357 6.30 -7.31 9.69
CA TYR A 357 5.93 -8.42 8.81
C TYR A 357 6.11 -7.97 7.37
N LEU A 358 6.91 -8.69 6.61
CA LEU A 358 7.31 -8.35 5.23
C LEU A 358 6.95 -9.50 4.30
N ALA A 359 6.13 -9.23 3.29
CA ALA A 359 5.79 -10.21 2.26
C ALA A 359 6.93 -10.40 1.25
N CYS A 360 7.09 -11.62 0.78
CA CYS A 360 8.01 -11.98 -0.28
C CYS A 360 7.29 -12.87 -1.30
N SER A 361 6.99 -12.33 -2.46
CA SER A 361 6.15 -12.99 -3.47
C SER A 361 6.82 -14.17 -4.15
N THR A 362 8.12 -14.09 -4.41
CA THR A 362 8.85 -15.11 -5.17
C THR A 362 9.07 -16.42 -4.41
N ASN A 363 9.08 -16.39 -3.08
CA ASN A 363 9.27 -17.59 -2.26
C ASN A 363 8.08 -17.93 -1.36
N ASN A 364 6.91 -17.29 -1.60
CA ASN A 364 5.65 -17.57 -0.94
C ASN A 364 5.72 -17.47 0.59
N SER A 365 6.40 -16.44 1.09
CA SER A 365 6.71 -16.32 2.52
C SER A 365 6.40 -14.94 3.08
N VAL A 366 6.27 -14.90 4.40
CA VAL A 366 6.34 -13.67 5.18
C VAL A 366 7.55 -13.74 6.09
N TYR A 367 8.37 -12.70 6.09
CA TYR A 367 9.47 -12.53 7.04
C TYR A 367 8.98 -11.73 8.24
N VAL A 368 9.31 -12.18 9.42
CA VAL A 368 8.99 -11.53 10.70
C VAL A 368 10.28 -11.00 11.30
N ILE A 369 10.42 -9.69 11.33
CA ILE A 369 11.64 -9.00 11.75
C ILE A 369 11.42 -8.41 13.15
N ASP A 370 12.27 -8.76 14.10
CA ASP A 370 12.31 -8.12 15.41
C ASP A 370 12.98 -6.74 15.31
N GLY A 371 12.22 -5.69 15.59
CA GLY A 371 12.67 -4.30 15.45
C GLY A 371 13.80 -3.91 16.43
N THR A 372 14.06 -4.68 17.46
CA THR A 372 15.14 -4.42 18.44
C THR A 372 16.45 -5.05 17.99
N SER A 373 16.42 -6.35 17.72
CA SER A 373 17.63 -7.14 17.41
C SER A 373 17.97 -7.16 15.92
N ASP A 374 17.01 -6.81 15.06
CA ASP A 374 17.05 -6.97 13.60
C ASP A 374 17.22 -8.43 13.14
N ASN A 375 16.94 -9.39 14.01
CA ASN A 375 16.85 -10.77 13.63
C ASN A 375 15.50 -11.03 12.95
N TYR A 376 15.46 -12.02 12.07
CA TYR A 376 14.22 -12.40 11.43
C TYR A 376 13.98 -13.89 11.45
N THR A 377 12.71 -14.26 11.35
CA THR A 377 12.23 -15.61 11.08
C THR A 377 11.41 -15.59 9.81
N ARG A 378 11.23 -16.77 9.20
CA ARG A 378 10.44 -16.94 7.98
C ARG A 378 9.22 -17.79 8.27
N ILE A 379 8.06 -17.33 7.84
CA ILE A 379 6.82 -18.11 7.76
C ILE A 379 6.68 -18.55 6.30
N PRO A 380 6.94 -19.83 5.97
CA PRO A 380 6.81 -20.33 4.61
C PRO A 380 5.35 -20.64 4.26
N ASP A 381 5.10 -20.83 2.99
CA ASP A 381 3.84 -21.37 2.43
C ASP A 381 2.58 -20.57 2.85
N VAL A 382 2.72 -19.23 2.92
CA VAL A 382 1.60 -18.35 3.28
C VAL A 382 0.53 -18.27 2.18
N GLY A 383 0.84 -18.69 0.97
CA GLY A 383 0.03 -18.67 -0.24
C GLY A 383 0.90 -18.33 -1.43
N LEU A 384 0.33 -18.30 -2.64
CA LEU A 384 1.11 -17.98 -3.84
C LEU A 384 1.15 -16.47 -4.08
N SER A 385 2.36 -15.94 -4.26
CA SER A 385 2.62 -14.51 -4.47
C SER A 385 2.01 -13.64 -3.35
N PRO A 386 2.44 -13.78 -2.07
CA PRO A 386 2.00 -12.88 -1.00
C PRO A 386 2.40 -11.45 -1.34
N TRP A 387 1.46 -10.52 -1.12
CA TRP A 387 1.60 -9.14 -1.57
C TRP A 387 1.38 -8.13 -0.45
N ALA A 388 0.14 -7.87 -0.06
CA ALA A 388 -0.16 -6.93 0.99
C ALA A 388 -0.18 -7.60 2.36
N VAL A 389 0.37 -6.91 3.34
CA VAL A 389 0.38 -7.33 4.75
C VAL A 389 -0.32 -6.26 5.58
N GLU A 390 -1.32 -6.65 6.36
CA GLU A 390 -2.14 -5.75 7.16
C GLU A 390 -2.25 -6.20 8.61
N ILE A 391 -2.11 -5.24 9.52
CA ILE A 391 -2.38 -5.39 10.96
C ILE A 391 -3.25 -4.23 11.39
N ILE A 392 -4.36 -4.49 12.07
CA ILE A 392 -5.25 -3.43 12.58
C ILE A 392 -4.48 -2.53 13.56
N GLY A 393 -4.45 -1.23 13.26
CA GLY A 393 -3.68 -0.24 14.03
C GLY A 393 -2.17 -0.29 13.81
N GLY A 394 -1.69 -1.12 12.91
CA GLY A 394 -0.30 -1.15 12.47
C GLY A 394 0.01 -0.03 11.47
N ASN A 395 1.29 0.14 11.17
CA ASN A 395 1.74 1.03 10.10
C ASN A 395 1.99 0.21 8.84
N SER A 396 0.98 0.16 7.98
CA SER A 396 1.04 -0.51 6.68
C SER A 396 1.33 0.50 5.58
N TYR A 397 2.34 0.22 4.78
CA TYR A 397 2.67 1.02 3.61
C TYR A 397 2.63 0.11 2.38
N CYS A 398 1.66 0.34 1.51
CA CYS A 398 1.68 -0.22 0.17
C CYS A 398 2.65 0.57 -0.71
N HIS A 399 3.22 -0.06 -1.73
CA HIS A 399 4.16 0.55 -2.66
C HIS A 399 3.63 1.83 -3.28
#